data_303d74889804a2a6226a0a7e6f24b3ca
#
_entry.id   303d74889804a2a6226a0a7e6f24b3ca
#
_cell.length_a   1.000
_cell.length_b   1.000
_cell.length_c   1.000
_cell.angle_alpha   90.00
_cell.angle_beta   90.00
_cell.angle_gamma   90.00
#
_symmetry.space_group_name_H-M   'P 1'
#
loop_
_entity.id
_entity.type
_entity.pdbx_description
1 polymer ?
#
loop_
_entity_poly.entity_id
_entity_poly.type
_entity_poly.pdbx_seq_one_letter_code
_entity_poly.pdbx_strand_id
1 'polypeptide(L)'
;MFDKWDHRFMEMANLVSGWASCNRRKVGAVIVKDKRVMTTGYNGAPAGIRTCVERGECLRQKMGIPSGQRHELCYAVHAEQNAIIQAAKLGINISGATLYCTHQPCILCAKTVSYTHLTLPTIPWV
;
A
#
# COMPACT_ATOMS: atom_id res chain seq x y z
N MET A 1 -3.03 -9.43 19.57
CA MET A 1 -4.35 -10.00 19.25
C MET A 1 -5.13 -9.05 18.36
N PHE A 2 -5.86 -9.60 17.40
CA PHE A 2 -6.61 -8.84 16.40
C PHE A 2 -8.00 -8.50 16.98
N ASP A 3 -8.26 -7.22 17.25
CA ASP A 3 -9.50 -6.78 17.88
C ASP A 3 -10.48 -6.12 16.89
N LYS A 4 -11.59 -5.56 17.42
CA LYS A 4 -12.62 -4.95 16.56
C LYS A 4 -12.11 -3.74 15.80
N TRP A 5 -11.15 -2.99 16.35
CA TRP A 5 -10.57 -1.84 15.65
C TRP A 5 -9.68 -2.29 14.51
N ASP A 6 -8.94 -3.39 14.70
CA ASP A 6 -8.15 -3.97 13.62
C ASP A 6 -9.04 -4.40 12.47
N HIS A 7 -10.17 -5.04 12.75
CA HIS A 7 -11.14 -5.42 11.73
C HIS A 7 -11.68 -4.20 10.98
N ARG A 8 -12.02 -3.14 11.70
CA ARG A 8 -12.53 -1.90 11.10
C ARG A 8 -11.52 -1.27 10.16
N PHE A 9 -10.26 -1.18 10.57
CA PHE A 9 -9.22 -0.57 9.74
C PHE A 9 -8.84 -1.47 8.57
N MET A 10 -8.93 -2.80 8.72
CA MET A 10 -8.77 -3.71 7.58
C MET A 10 -9.90 -3.55 6.56
N GLU A 11 -11.12 -3.32 7.02
CA GLU A 11 -12.23 -3.01 6.11
C GLU A 11 -11.97 -1.72 5.34
N MET A 12 -11.41 -0.70 5.99
CA MET A 12 -11.02 0.53 5.31
C MET A 12 -9.92 0.27 4.28
N ALA A 13 -8.91 -0.55 4.62
CA ALA A 13 -7.86 -0.91 3.66
C ALA A 13 -8.45 -1.63 2.45
N ASN A 14 -9.41 -2.52 2.66
CA ASN A 14 -10.11 -3.19 1.56
C ASN A 14 -10.88 -2.20 0.68
N LEU A 15 -11.55 -1.23 1.28
CA LEU A 15 -12.25 -0.19 0.53
C LEU A 15 -11.28 0.61 -0.33
N VAL A 16 -10.16 1.03 0.25
CA VAL A 16 -9.13 1.80 -0.43
C VAL A 16 -8.52 1.00 -1.58
N SER A 17 -8.37 -0.32 -1.41
CA SER A 17 -7.82 -1.17 -2.47
C SER A 17 -8.64 -1.12 -3.76
N GLY A 18 -9.93 -0.85 -3.66
CA GLY A 18 -10.81 -0.71 -4.83
C GLY A 18 -10.47 0.51 -5.68
N TRP A 19 -9.70 1.45 -5.16
CA TRP A 19 -9.28 2.65 -5.90
C TRP A 19 -7.97 2.44 -6.67
N ALA A 20 -7.32 1.30 -6.49
CA ALA A 20 -6.04 1.02 -7.12
C ALA A 20 -6.15 1.01 -8.64
N SER A 21 -5.12 1.50 -9.30
CA SER A 21 -5.04 1.60 -10.75
C SER A 21 -4.07 0.59 -11.38
N CYS A 22 -3.86 -0.55 -10.72
CA CYS A 22 -3.02 -1.63 -11.22
C CYS A 22 -3.89 -2.69 -11.90
N ASN A 23 -3.45 -3.19 -13.07
CA ASN A 23 -4.16 -4.20 -13.82
C ASN A 23 -3.98 -5.62 -13.28
N ARG A 24 -2.93 -5.87 -12.48
CA ARG A 24 -2.60 -7.20 -11.97
C ARG A 24 -3.12 -7.43 -10.56
N ARG A 25 -3.07 -6.42 -9.69
CA ARG A 25 -3.38 -6.55 -8.27
C ARG A 25 -3.85 -5.22 -7.71
N LYS A 26 -4.85 -5.29 -6.85
CA LYS A 26 -5.35 -4.11 -6.15
C LYS A 26 -5.03 -4.26 -4.67
N VAL A 27 -4.24 -3.34 -4.15
CA VAL A 27 -3.78 -3.33 -2.77
C VAL A 27 -4.14 -2.00 -2.13
N GLY A 28 -4.62 -2.05 -0.90
CA GLY A 28 -4.91 -0.87 -0.12
C GLY A 28 -4.16 -0.89 1.20
N ALA A 29 -3.77 0.28 1.68
CA ALA A 29 -3.08 0.45 2.95
C ALA A 29 -3.63 1.65 3.70
N VAL A 30 -3.68 1.53 5.03
CA VAL A 30 -4.16 2.59 5.92
C VAL A 30 -3.19 2.70 7.09
N ILE A 31 -2.70 3.91 7.36
CA ILE A 31 -1.85 4.18 8.52
C ILE A 31 -2.71 4.81 9.61
N VAL A 32 -2.71 4.19 10.79
CA VAL A 32 -3.57 4.55 11.92
C VAL A 32 -2.72 4.83 13.16
N LYS A 33 -3.05 5.90 13.86
CA LYS A 33 -2.43 6.25 15.14
C LYS A 33 -3.52 6.73 16.09
N ASP A 34 -3.53 6.17 17.31
CA ASP A 34 -4.53 6.52 18.32
C ASP A 34 -5.97 6.37 17.80
N LYS A 35 -6.25 5.28 17.08
CA LYS A 35 -7.55 4.96 16.49
C LYS A 35 -8.02 6.00 15.48
N ARG A 36 -7.09 6.73 14.88
CA ARG A 36 -7.41 7.71 13.85
C ARG A 36 -6.61 7.41 12.59
N VAL A 37 -7.27 7.49 11.45
CA VAL A 37 -6.62 7.31 10.16
C VAL A 37 -5.76 8.54 9.88
N MET A 38 -4.46 8.32 9.71
CA MET A 38 -3.51 9.38 9.38
C MET A 38 -3.40 9.55 7.88
N THR A 39 -3.14 8.46 7.17
CA THR A 39 -3.03 8.46 5.71
C THR A 39 -3.58 7.18 5.15
N THR A 40 -3.87 7.20 3.85
CA THR A 40 -4.25 6.03 3.08
C THR A 40 -3.36 5.92 1.87
N GLY A 41 -3.28 4.72 1.30
CA GLY A 41 -2.54 4.50 0.08
C GLY A 41 -3.10 3.32 -0.69
N TYR A 42 -3.00 3.38 -1.99
CA TYR A 42 -3.32 2.26 -2.88
C TYR A 42 -2.27 2.23 -3.97
N ASN A 43 -2.11 1.08 -4.61
CA ASN A 43 -1.10 0.96 -5.65
C ASN A 43 -1.56 1.68 -6.91
N GLY A 44 -0.79 2.68 -7.31
CA GLY A 44 -1.10 3.50 -8.47
C GLY A 44 0.11 4.31 -8.92
N ALA A 45 0.08 4.79 -10.15
CA ALA A 45 1.15 5.61 -10.69
C ALA A 45 1.23 6.95 -9.97
N PRO A 46 2.43 7.55 -9.87
CA PRO A 46 2.56 8.90 -9.32
C PRO A 46 1.71 9.91 -10.09
N ALA A 47 1.36 11.01 -9.44
CA ALA A 47 0.58 12.07 -10.08
C ALA A 47 1.26 12.55 -11.37
N GLY A 48 0.49 12.70 -12.43
CA GLY A 48 0.98 13.12 -13.74
C GLY A 48 1.52 12.00 -14.62
N ILE A 49 1.60 10.78 -14.10
CA ILE A 49 2.01 9.59 -14.86
C ILE A 49 0.76 8.77 -15.18
N ARG A 50 0.65 8.28 -16.41
CA ARG A 50 -0.49 7.45 -16.80
C ARG A 50 -0.48 6.16 -15.98
N THR A 51 -1.65 5.79 -15.45
CA THR A 51 -1.81 4.55 -14.69
C THR A 51 -1.80 3.34 -15.63
N CYS A 52 -1.63 2.14 -15.07
CA CYS A 52 -1.72 0.91 -15.85
C CYS A 52 -3.11 0.72 -16.44
N VAL A 53 -4.15 1.15 -15.72
CA VAL A 53 -5.53 1.11 -16.24
C VAL A 53 -5.69 2.05 -17.42
N GLU A 54 -5.16 3.27 -17.35
CA GLU A 54 -5.19 4.24 -18.45
C GLU A 54 -4.37 3.77 -19.66
N ARG A 55 -3.25 3.08 -19.42
CA ARG A 55 -2.41 2.53 -20.48
C ARG A 55 -3.04 1.29 -21.12
N GLY A 56 -3.95 0.62 -20.42
CA GLY A 56 -4.57 -0.62 -20.87
C GLY A 56 -3.66 -1.83 -20.78
N GLU A 57 -2.50 -1.71 -20.13
CA GLU A 57 -1.51 -2.79 -20.02
C GLU A 57 -0.66 -2.67 -18.77
N CYS A 58 -0.10 -3.79 -18.35
CA CYS A 58 0.90 -3.85 -17.28
C CYS A 58 2.27 -4.10 -17.93
N LEU A 59 3.23 -3.21 -17.68
CA LEU A 59 4.58 -3.35 -18.25
C LEU A 59 5.22 -4.69 -17.90
N ARG A 60 5.08 -5.12 -16.65
CA ARG A 60 5.64 -6.41 -16.22
C ARG A 60 4.98 -7.58 -16.91
N GLN A 61 3.66 -7.54 -17.11
CA GLN A 61 2.97 -8.58 -17.88
C GLN A 61 3.39 -8.58 -19.34
N LYS A 62 3.54 -7.40 -19.93
CA LYS A 62 3.99 -7.25 -21.31
C LYS A 62 5.38 -7.84 -21.52
N MET A 63 6.25 -7.72 -20.52
CA MET A 63 7.61 -8.24 -20.54
C MET A 63 7.70 -9.71 -20.09
N GLY A 64 6.58 -10.34 -19.77
CA GLY A 64 6.55 -11.73 -19.33
C GLY A 64 7.08 -11.98 -17.93
N ILE A 65 7.11 -10.96 -17.08
CA ILE A 65 7.65 -11.06 -15.72
C ILE A 65 6.60 -11.65 -14.78
N PRO A 66 6.94 -12.70 -14.00
CA PRO A 66 6.01 -13.28 -13.04
C PRO A 66 5.56 -12.27 -11.98
N SER A 67 4.37 -12.49 -11.43
CA SER A 67 3.86 -11.68 -10.33
C SER A 67 4.80 -11.72 -9.14
N GLY A 68 5.00 -10.56 -8.49
CA GLY A 68 5.87 -10.45 -7.32
C GLY A 68 7.34 -10.22 -7.64
N GLN A 69 7.72 -10.13 -8.93
CA GLN A 69 9.11 -9.92 -9.36
C GLN A 69 9.27 -8.63 -10.14
N ARG A 70 10.48 -8.09 -10.12
CA ARG A 70 10.88 -6.91 -10.91
C ARG A 70 9.94 -5.73 -10.71
N HIS A 71 9.63 -5.40 -9.46
CA HIS A 71 8.74 -4.29 -9.11
C HIS A 71 9.29 -2.94 -9.57
N GLU A 72 10.60 -2.80 -9.74
CA GLU A 72 11.23 -1.56 -10.22
C GLU A 72 10.81 -1.18 -11.64
N LEU A 73 10.26 -2.14 -12.40
CA LEU A 73 9.76 -1.88 -13.75
C LEU A 73 8.29 -1.48 -13.75
N CYS A 74 7.63 -1.49 -12.61
CA CYS A 74 6.22 -1.12 -12.52
C CYS A 74 6.06 0.40 -12.42
N TYR A 75 5.14 0.97 -13.19
CA TYR A 75 4.82 2.39 -13.11
C TYR A 75 4.11 2.76 -11.79
N ALA A 76 3.45 1.78 -11.17
CA ALA A 76 2.68 2.04 -9.96
C ALA A 76 3.59 2.07 -8.72
N VAL A 77 3.30 3.00 -7.84
CA VAL A 77 3.88 3.02 -6.48
C VAL A 77 3.04 2.08 -5.61
N HIS A 78 3.69 1.31 -4.75
CA HIS A 78 2.98 0.36 -3.90
C HIS A 78 2.12 1.08 -2.86
N ALA A 79 1.06 0.41 -2.39
CA ALA A 79 0.10 1.01 -1.46
C ALA A 79 0.78 1.51 -0.18
N GLU A 80 1.67 0.70 0.40
CA GLU A 80 2.40 1.06 1.62
C GLU A 80 3.29 2.28 1.39
N GLN A 81 3.99 2.32 0.26
CA GLN A 81 4.82 3.45 -0.12
C GLN A 81 3.97 4.71 -0.31
N ASN A 82 2.84 4.59 -0.98
CA ASN A 82 1.94 5.73 -1.17
C ASN A 82 1.46 6.30 0.16
N ALA A 83 1.08 5.45 1.10
CA ALA A 83 0.62 5.90 2.40
C ALA A 83 1.72 6.65 3.16
N ILE A 84 2.96 6.14 3.12
CA ILE A 84 4.10 6.77 3.77
C ILE A 84 4.48 8.07 3.07
N ILE A 85 4.46 8.11 1.74
CA ILE A 85 4.74 9.32 0.98
C ILE A 85 3.72 10.41 1.28
N GLN A 86 2.44 10.07 1.40
CA GLN A 86 1.42 11.05 1.78
C GLN A 86 1.71 11.64 3.16
N ALA A 87 2.11 10.81 4.11
CA ALA A 87 2.51 11.30 5.44
C ALA A 87 3.67 12.29 5.34
N ALA A 88 4.67 11.99 4.52
CA ALA A 88 5.82 12.88 4.31
C ALA A 88 5.39 14.20 3.68
N LYS A 89 4.53 14.15 2.68
CA LYS A 89 4.03 15.36 1.98
C LYS A 89 3.23 16.26 2.90
N LEU A 90 2.45 15.67 3.82
CA LEU A 90 1.58 16.42 4.71
C LEU A 90 2.25 16.79 6.04
N GLY A 91 3.47 16.35 6.26
CA GLY A 91 4.19 16.61 7.51
C GLY A 91 3.62 15.86 8.71
N ILE A 92 3.02 14.70 8.49
CA ILE A 92 2.42 13.89 9.55
C ILE A 92 3.47 12.93 10.12
N ASN A 93 3.65 12.95 11.44
CA ASN A 93 4.53 12.00 12.12
C ASN A 93 3.80 10.67 12.28
N ILE A 94 4.31 9.62 11.62
CA ILE A 94 3.73 8.28 11.66
C ILE A 94 4.55 7.30 12.50
N SER A 95 5.59 7.77 13.20
CA SER A 95 6.37 6.91 14.07
C SER A 95 5.47 6.32 15.17
N GLY A 96 5.53 5.01 15.36
CA GLY A 96 4.69 4.31 16.33
C GLY A 96 3.26 4.06 15.87
N ALA A 97 2.90 4.44 14.64
CA ALA A 97 1.58 4.15 14.09
C ALA A 97 1.50 2.69 13.63
N THR A 98 0.29 2.25 13.26
CA THR A 98 0.04 0.91 12.74
C THR A 98 -0.34 1.00 11.26
N LEU A 99 0.27 0.14 10.46
CA LEU A 99 -0.04 0.02 9.04
C LEU A 99 -0.95 -1.20 8.81
N TYR A 100 -2.14 -0.95 8.28
CA TYR A 100 -3.06 -2.02 7.85
C TYR A 100 -2.98 -2.11 6.33
N CYS A 101 -2.69 -3.30 5.82
CA CYS A 101 -2.52 -3.53 4.40
C CYS A 101 -3.24 -4.80 3.98
N THR A 102 -3.87 -4.80 2.81
CA THR A 102 -4.66 -5.95 2.33
C THR A 102 -3.79 -7.11 1.87
N HIS A 103 -2.51 -6.86 1.57
CA HIS A 103 -1.57 -7.89 1.14
C HIS A 103 -0.27 -7.76 1.92
N GLN A 104 0.45 -8.87 2.05
CA GLN A 104 1.76 -8.87 2.68
C GLN A 104 2.71 -7.94 1.90
N PRO A 105 3.42 -7.02 2.58
CA PRO A 105 4.37 -6.13 1.91
C PRO A 105 5.48 -6.90 1.19
N CYS A 106 5.90 -6.38 0.04
CA CYS A 106 7.09 -6.89 -0.62
C CYS A 106 8.33 -6.50 0.18
N ILE A 107 9.50 -7.05 -0.18
CA ILE A 107 10.71 -6.77 0.58
C ILE A 107 11.09 -5.29 0.61
N LEU A 108 10.85 -4.56 -0.49
CA LEU A 108 11.13 -3.12 -0.54
C LEU A 108 10.21 -2.35 0.41
N CYS A 109 8.92 -2.68 0.42
CA CYS A 109 7.95 -2.05 1.31
C CYS A 109 8.21 -2.43 2.77
N ALA A 110 8.60 -3.68 3.04
CA ALA A 110 8.92 -4.14 4.39
C ALA A 110 10.09 -3.37 4.98
N LYS A 111 11.13 -3.11 4.18
CA LYS A 111 12.27 -2.28 4.60
C LYS A 111 11.85 -0.86 4.94
N THR A 112 10.99 -0.26 4.11
CA THR A 112 10.49 1.10 4.33
C THR A 112 9.66 1.16 5.61
N VAL A 113 8.77 0.19 5.83
CA VAL A 113 7.95 0.10 7.03
C VAL A 113 8.81 -0.02 8.28
N SER A 114 9.82 -0.89 8.24
CA SER A 114 10.75 -1.06 9.35
C SER A 114 11.51 0.23 9.67
N TYR A 115 11.99 0.93 8.65
CA TYR A 115 12.74 2.18 8.83
C TYR A 115 11.89 3.28 9.46
N THR A 116 10.61 3.34 9.13
CA THR A 116 9.68 4.36 9.64
C THR A 116 9.09 4.00 11.01
N HIS A 117 9.47 2.88 11.61
CA HIS A 117 8.99 2.41 12.91
C HIS A 117 7.47 2.19 12.96
N LEU A 118 6.89 1.81 11.83
CA LEU A 118 5.49 1.41 11.77
C LEU A 118 5.31 0.00 12.30
N THR A 119 4.18 -0.24 12.93
CA THR A 119 3.80 -1.57 13.41
C THR A 119 2.84 -2.21 12.43
N LEU A 120 3.07 -3.48 12.08
CA LEU A 120 2.12 -4.28 11.32
C LEU A 120 1.35 -5.18 12.28
N PRO A 121 0.02 -5.24 12.21
CA PRO A 121 -0.73 -6.15 13.07
C PRO A 121 -0.44 -7.60 12.69
N THR A 122 -0.46 -8.48 13.69
CA THR A 122 -0.30 -9.92 13.48
C THR A 122 -1.63 -10.49 13.01
N ILE A 123 -1.79 -10.59 11.69
CA ILE A 123 -3.00 -11.13 11.05
C ILE A 123 -2.61 -12.14 9.98
N PRO A 124 -3.52 -13.07 9.62
CA PRO A 124 -3.27 -13.96 8.49
C PRO A 124 -3.31 -13.14 7.18
N TRP A 125 -2.24 -13.23 6.42
CA TRP A 125 -2.18 -12.60 5.10
C TRP A 125 -2.79 -13.51 4.05
N VAL A 126 -3.55 -12.93 3.15
CA VAL A 126 -4.21 -13.67 2.07
C VAL A 126 -3.55 -13.44 0.74
#